data_8e7013e57d9a535a363d9e1cfe5c75ff
#
_entry.id   8e7013e57d9a535a363d9e1cfe5c75ff
#
_cell.length_a   1.000
_cell.length_b   1.000
_cell.length_c   1.000
_cell.angle_alpha   90.00
_cell.angle_beta   90.00
_cell.angle_gamma   90.00
#
_symmetry.space_group_name_H-M   'P 1'
#
loop_
_entity.id
_entity.type
_entity.pdbx_description
1 polymer ?
#
loop_
_entity_poly.entity_id
_entity_poly.type
_entity_poly.pdbx_seq_one_letter_code
_entity_poly.pdbx_strand_id
1 'polypeptide(L)'
;NLTAMVHMAELCSKLVDMDPIRCKLELNKMIKNLREIIDETRKMIYNLRPMSFDDIGLDITIERTLDKLEATGTKKIHFVVEGTPYQLKPIIGITLLRIIQEACSNAICHANPTLIHVLLRYEQGGITVIVEDDGTGFDVHILDERPRDDNSGFGMSMMKERVYLLSGSIQIDSKIGVGTKIIVKVPISNKEEF
;
A
#
# COMPACT_ATOMS: atom_id res chain seq x y z
N ASN A 1 -12.54 17.54 -2.30
CA ASN A 1 -13.99 17.61 -2.15
C ASN A 1 -14.59 18.15 -3.45
N LEU A 2 -15.41 17.33 -4.16
CA LEU A 2 -15.99 17.66 -5.48
C LEU A 2 -16.76 18.99 -5.47
N THR A 3 -17.42 19.34 -4.37
CA THR A 3 -18.15 20.61 -4.22
C THR A 3 -17.22 21.83 -4.33
N ALA A 4 -16.02 21.75 -3.74
CA ALA A 4 -15.03 22.83 -3.86
C ALA A 4 -14.56 23.02 -5.31
N MET A 5 -14.53 21.96 -6.10
CA MET A 5 -14.14 22.04 -7.51
C MET A 5 -15.19 22.70 -8.39
N VAL A 6 -16.48 22.47 -8.08
CA VAL A 6 -17.57 23.18 -8.75
C VAL A 6 -17.43 24.69 -8.51
N HIS A 7 -17.20 25.10 -7.27
CA HIS A 7 -16.96 26.54 -6.96
C HIS A 7 -15.71 27.11 -7.63
N MET A 8 -14.62 26.33 -7.72
CA MET A 8 -13.43 26.76 -8.46
C MET A 8 -13.71 26.92 -9.96
N ALA A 9 -14.49 26.03 -10.56
CA ALA A 9 -14.88 26.13 -11.96
C ALA A 9 -15.76 27.37 -12.21
N GLU A 10 -16.71 27.64 -11.32
CA GLU A 10 -17.56 28.84 -11.36
C GLU A 10 -16.72 30.13 -11.23
N LEU A 11 -15.72 30.13 -10.33
CA LEU A 11 -14.78 31.23 -10.20
C LEU A 11 -13.95 31.41 -11.47
N CYS A 12 -13.43 30.36 -12.07
CA CYS A 12 -12.68 30.42 -13.32
C CYS A 12 -13.55 30.98 -14.47
N SER A 13 -14.82 30.60 -14.54
CA SER A 13 -15.75 31.11 -15.53
C SER A 13 -15.99 32.60 -15.42
N LYS A 14 -15.95 33.15 -14.19
CA LYS A 14 -16.04 34.61 -13.95
C LYS A 14 -14.73 35.36 -14.25
N LEU A 15 -13.59 34.68 -14.03
CA LEU A 15 -12.26 35.26 -14.18
C LEU A 15 -11.73 35.24 -15.62
N VAL A 16 -12.28 34.42 -16.50
CA VAL A 16 -11.73 34.18 -17.85
C VAL A 16 -11.59 35.48 -18.65
N ASP A 17 -12.58 36.37 -18.54
CA ASP A 17 -12.57 37.66 -19.26
C ASP A 17 -12.01 38.84 -18.43
N MET A 18 -11.98 38.70 -17.08
CA MET A 18 -11.58 39.76 -16.17
C MET A 18 -10.09 39.68 -15.79
N ASP A 19 -9.60 38.51 -15.53
CA ASP A 19 -8.20 38.25 -15.12
C ASP A 19 -7.75 36.83 -15.63
N PRO A 20 -7.34 36.72 -16.89
CA PRO A 20 -6.94 35.47 -17.50
C PRO A 20 -5.74 34.81 -16.80
N ILE A 21 -4.84 35.61 -16.20
CA ILE A 21 -3.66 35.08 -15.50
C ILE A 21 -4.10 34.34 -14.23
N ARG A 22 -4.96 34.97 -13.43
CA ARG A 22 -5.53 34.38 -12.23
C ARG A 22 -6.41 33.20 -12.55
N CYS A 23 -7.21 33.26 -13.61
CA CYS A 23 -8.00 32.13 -14.10
C CYS A 23 -7.11 30.90 -14.38
N LYS A 24 -5.98 31.11 -15.08
CA LYS A 24 -5.03 30.03 -15.39
C LYS A 24 -4.41 29.40 -14.12
N LEU A 25 -4.11 30.20 -13.11
CA LEU A 25 -3.59 29.74 -11.82
C LEU A 25 -4.62 28.87 -11.08
N GLU A 26 -5.87 29.30 -11.02
CA GLU A 26 -6.95 28.54 -10.37
C GLU A 26 -7.28 27.26 -11.13
N LEU A 27 -7.27 27.28 -12.47
CA LEU A 27 -7.39 26.07 -13.29
C LEU A 27 -6.27 25.06 -13.02
N ASN A 28 -5.02 25.49 -12.89
CA ASN A 28 -3.91 24.59 -12.59
C ASN A 28 -4.06 23.95 -11.20
N LYS A 29 -4.52 24.69 -10.19
CA LYS A 29 -4.84 24.14 -8.86
C LYS A 29 -5.97 23.12 -8.96
N MET A 30 -7.03 23.42 -9.70
CA MET A 30 -8.16 22.52 -9.91
C MET A 30 -7.72 21.22 -10.59
N ILE A 31 -6.88 21.31 -11.62
CA ILE A 31 -6.32 20.13 -12.31
C ILE A 31 -5.51 19.25 -11.34
N LYS A 32 -4.67 19.88 -10.50
CA LYS A 32 -3.89 19.15 -9.49
C LYS A 32 -4.80 18.41 -8.52
N ASN A 33 -5.78 19.10 -7.94
CA ASN A 33 -6.72 18.50 -6.99
C ASN A 33 -7.57 17.39 -7.64
N LEU A 34 -7.98 17.54 -8.92
CA LEU A 34 -8.68 16.48 -9.66
C LEU A 34 -7.83 15.23 -9.82
N ARG A 35 -6.55 15.37 -10.14
CA ARG A 35 -5.64 14.23 -10.24
C ARG A 35 -5.51 13.50 -8.92
N GLU A 36 -5.37 14.23 -7.82
CA GLU A 36 -5.31 13.67 -6.47
C GLU A 36 -6.59 12.88 -6.13
N ILE A 37 -7.78 13.45 -6.39
CA ILE A 37 -9.06 12.76 -6.18
C ILE A 37 -9.19 11.51 -7.08
N ILE A 38 -8.77 11.58 -8.33
CA ILE A 38 -8.78 10.43 -9.24
C ILE A 38 -7.89 9.32 -8.69
N ASP A 39 -6.70 9.65 -8.21
CA ASP A 39 -5.77 8.66 -7.67
C ASP A 39 -6.28 8.06 -6.35
N GLU A 40 -6.88 8.86 -5.48
CA GLU A 40 -7.57 8.37 -4.27
C GLU A 40 -8.75 7.46 -4.62
N THR A 41 -9.58 7.86 -5.59
CA THR A 41 -10.73 7.05 -6.04
C THR A 41 -10.26 5.73 -6.66
N ARG A 42 -9.21 5.76 -7.48
CA ARG A 42 -8.59 4.54 -8.04
C ARG A 42 -8.06 3.63 -6.94
N LYS A 43 -7.40 4.18 -5.92
CA LYS A 43 -6.94 3.42 -4.75
C LYS A 43 -8.12 2.80 -4.01
N MET A 44 -9.22 3.51 -3.81
CA MET A 44 -10.45 2.98 -3.20
C MET A 44 -11.07 1.86 -4.05
N ILE A 45 -11.25 2.06 -5.34
CA ILE A 45 -11.80 1.05 -6.26
C ILE A 45 -10.90 -0.18 -6.32
N TYR A 46 -9.60 0.03 -6.39
CA TYR A 46 -8.63 -1.05 -6.36
C TYR A 46 -8.67 -1.82 -5.03
N ASN A 47 -8.94 -1.13 -3.92
CA ASN A 47 -9.13 -1.74 -2.60
C ASN A 47 -10.46 -2.48 -2.45
N LEU A 48 -11.50 -2.12 -3.23
CA LEU A 48 -12.83 -2.73 -3.17
C LEU A 48 -13.01 -3.92 -4.14
N ARG A 49 -12.07 -4.16 -5.06
CA ARG A 49 -12.19 -5.25 -6.02
C ARG A 49 -11.87 -6.58 -5.34
N PRO A 50 -12.86 -7.46 -5.13
CA PRO A 50 -12.59 -8.80 -4.64
C PRO A 50 -11.75 -9.53 -5.68
N MET A 51 -10.53 -9.89 -5.35
CA MET A 51 -9.82 -10.89 -6.12
C MET A 51 -10.40 -12.24 -5.71
N SER A 52 -10.88 -13.02 -6.68
CA SER A 52 -11.28 -14.39 -6.46
C SER A 52 -10.01 -15.21 -6.21
N PHE A 53 -9.63 -15.35 -4.93
CA PHE A 53 -8.53 -16.23 -4.51
C PHE A 53 -8.93 -17.70 -4.62
N ASP A 54 -10.24 -17.98 -4.77
CA ASP A 54 -10.81 -19.31 -4.72
C ASP A 54 -10.29 -20.22 -5.84
N ASP A 55 -9.90 -19.65 -6.99
CA ASP A 55 -9.48 -20.43 -8.15
C ASP A 55 -7.95 -20.51 -8.35
N ILE A 56 -7.15 -19.60 -7.77
CA ILE A 56 -5.73 -19.45 -8.16
C ILE A 56 -4.77 -19.59 -6.96
N GLY A 57 -5.24 -19.38 -5.74
CA GLY A 57 -4.40 -19.36 -4.54
C GLY A 57 -3.72 -18.00 -4.27
N LEU A 58 -3.35 -17.79 -3.00
CA LEU A 58 -2.73 -16.54 -2.55
C LEU A 58 -1.32 -16.39 -3.11
N ASP A 59 -0.52 -17.42 -3.04
CA ASP A 59 0.88 -17.50 -3.47
C ASP A 59 1.04 -17.13 -4.94
N ILE A 60 0.26 -17.74 -5.83
CA ILE A 60 0.28 -17.42 -7.27
C ILE A 60 -0.18 -15.97 -7.53
N THR A 61 -1.13 -15.49 -6.74
CA THR A 61 -1.60 -14.10 -6.88
C THR A 61 -0.54 -13.10 -6.43
N ILE A 62 0.18 -13.41 -5.34
CA ILE A 62 1.32 -12.59 -4.88
C ILE A 62 2.41 -12.61 -5.96
N GLU A 63 2.84 -13.78 -6.43
CA GLU A 63 3.89 -13.92 -7.45
C GLU A 63 3.58 -13.07 -8.68
N ARG A 64 2.40 -13.22 -9.28
CA ARG A 64 1.96 -12.39 -10.44
C ARG A 64 1.93 -10.90 -10.15
N THR A 65 1.68 -10.52 -8.92
CA THR A 65 1.65 -9.11 -8.52
C THR A 65 3.06 -8.56 -8.39
N LEU A 66 3.97 -9.34 -7.83
CA LEU A 66 5.38 -8.97 -7.70
C LEU A 66 6.08 -8.92 -9.05
N ASP A 67 5.80 -9.86 -9.96
CA ASP A 67 6.28 -9.82 -11.35
C ASP A 67 5.91 -8.52 -12.07
N LYS A 68 4.67 -8.05 -11.86
CA LYS A 68 4.23 -6.76 -12.43
C LYS A 68 4.98 -5.57 -11.83
N LEU A 69 5.26 -5.60 -10.53
CA LEU A 69 6.05 -4.55 -9.87
C LEU A 69 7.50 -4.57 -10.36
N GLU A 70 8.10 -5.73 -10.50
CA GLU A 70 9.45 -5.90 -11.05
C GLU A 70 9.54 -5.41 -12.50
N ALA A 71 8.55 -5.71 -13.34
CA ALA A 71 8.50 -5.28 -14.73
C ALA A 71 8.41 -3.76 -14.93
N THR A 72 7.93 -3.02 -13.92
CA THR A 72 7.84 -1.54 -13.95
C THR A 72 9.14 -0.85 -13.52
N GLY A 73 10.11 -1.59 -12.97
CA GLY A 73 11.33 -1.03 -12.39
C GLY A 73 12.59 -1.83 -12.72
N THR A 74 13.73 -1.33 -12.23
CA THR A 74 15.06 -1.99 -12.35
C THR A 74 15.38 -2.83 -11.10
N LYS A 75 14.40 -3.06 -10.23
CA LYS A 75 14.61 -3.69 -8.93
C LYS A 75 14.25 -5.16 -8.98
N LYS A 76 15.03 -6.00 -8.31
CA LYS A 76 14.76 -7.44 -8.20
C LYS A 76 13.89 -7.72 -6.99
N ILE A 77 12.89 -8.58 -7.18
CA ILE A 77 12.02 -9.05 -6.10
C ILE A 77 12.14 -10.58 -6.01
N HIS A 78 12.61 -11.05 -4.87
CA HIS A 78 12.75 -12.49 -4.60
C HIS A 78 11.61 -12.94 -3.70
N PHE A 79 10.70 -13.78 -4.22
CA PHE A 79 9.56 -14.30 -3.49
C PHE A 79 9.77 -15.76 -3.09
N VAL A 80 9.52 -16.08 -1.83
CA VAL A 80 9.65 -17.42 -1.28
C VAL A 80 8.38 -17.78 -0.51
N VAL A 81 7.90 -19.00 -0.70
CA VAL A 81 6.80 -19.59 0.08
C VAL A 81 7.35 -20.72 0.94
N GLU A 82 7.06 -20.69 2.24
CA GLU A 82 7.43 -21.72 3.20
C GLU A 82 6.19 -22.34 3.86
N GLY A 83 6.31 -23.61 4.22
CA GLY A 83 5.21 -24.38 4.81
C GLY A 83 4.25 -24.95 3.77
N THR A 84 3.17 -25.56 4.24
CA THR A 84 2.15 -26.15 3.37
C THR A 84 1.00 -25.17 3.22
N PRO A 85 0.71 -24.68 1.98
CA PRO A 85 -0.41 -23.80 1.75
C PRO A 85 -1.74 -24.40 2.20
N TYR A 86 -2.60 -23.59 2.79
CA TYR A 86 -3.95 -23.95 3.17
C TYR A 86 -4.92 -22.82 2.79
N GLN A 87 -6.20 -23.16 2.71
CA GLN A 87 -7.22 -22.20 2.32
C GLN A 87 -7.38 -21.11 3.40
N LEU A 88 -7.26 -19.87 2.99
CA LEU A 88 -7.44 -18.69 3.82
C LEU A 88 -8.83 -18.09 3.61
N LYS A 89 -9.40 -17.47 4.63
CA LYS A 89 -10.55 -16.59 4.42
C LYS A 89 -10.17 -15.47 3.42
N PRO A 90 -11.00 -15.16 2.42
CA PRO A 90 -10.67 -14.18 1.37
C PRO A 90 -10.16 -12.84 1.92
N ILE A 91 -10.74 -12.38 3.02
CA ILE A 91 -10.33 -11.11 3.65
C ILE A 91 -8.87 -11.14 4.13
N ILE A 92 -8.40 -12.28 4.62
CA ILE A 92 -7.01 -12.44 5.07
C ILE A 92 -6.07 -12.37 3.87
N GLY A 93 -6.36 -13.15 2.82
CA GLY A 93 -5.54 -13.17 1.60
C GLY A 93 -5.45 -11.80 0.94
N ILE A 94 -6.59 -11.11 0.79
CA ILE A 94 -6.66 -9.75 0.24
C ILE A 94 -5.82 -8.78 1.08
N THR A 95 -5.95 -8.85 2.39
CA THR A 95 -5.22 -7.95 3.29
C THR A 95 -3.72 -8.18 3.22
N LEU A 96 -3.26 -9.44 3.24
CA LEU A 96 -1.84 -9.78 3.11
C LEU A 96 -1.27 -9.32 1.77
N LEU A 97 -2.00 -9.55 0.67
CA LEU A 97 -1.59 -9.08 -0.65
C LEU A 97 -1.41 -7.55 -0.68
N ARG A 98 -2.35 -6.80 -0.06
CA ARG A 98 -2.24 -5.34 0.02
C ARG A 98 -1.06 -4.87 0.83
N ILE A 99 -0.76 -5.54 1.93
CA ILE A 99 0.40 -5.22 2.76
C ILE A 99 1.69 -5.45 1.97
N ILE A 100 1.80 -6.58 1.27
CA ILE A 100 2.96 -6.89 0.41
C ILE A 100 3.11 -5.84 -0.69
N GLN A 101 2.02 -5.49 -1.38
CA GLN A 101 2.03 -4.47 -2.43
C GLN A 101 2.51 -3.11 -1.91
N GLU A 102 1.98 -2.67 -0.77
CA GLU A 102 2.33 -1.39 -0.15
C GLU A 102 3.79 -1.38 0.32
N ALA A 103 4.24 -2.46 0.97
CA ALA A 103 5.62 -2.59 1.44
C ALA A 103 6.63 -2.56 0.27
N CYS A 104 6.38 -3.34 -0.80
CA CYS A 104 7.23 -3.32 -2.00
C CYS A 104 7.19 -1.98 -2.72
N SER A 105 6.01 -1.35 -2.83
CA SER A 105 5.87 -0.02 -3.43
C SER A 105 6.65 1.03 -2.65
N ASN A 106 6.59 0.99 -1.32
CA ASN A 106 7.36 1.90 -0.46
C ASN A 106 8.87 1.70 -0.62
N ALA A 107 9.34 0.46 -0.69
CA ALA A 107 10.74 0.17 -0.97
C ALA A 107 11.18 0.74 -2.33
N ILE A 108 10.42 0.46 -3.39
CA ILE A 108 10.72 0.91 -4.76
C ILE A 108 10.74 2.44 -4.85
N CYS A 109 9.72 3.11 -4.28
CA CYS A 109 9.54 4.56 -4.42
C CYS A 109 10.43 5.38 -3.50
N HIS A 110 10.79 4.85 -2.32
CA HIS A 110 11.41 5.66 -1.28
C HIS A 110 12.79 5.16 -0.83
N ALA A 111 13.06 3.85 -0.92
CA ALA A 111 14.30 3.28 -0.39
C ALA A 111 15.37 3.02 -1.44
N ASN A 112 15.03 3.04 -2.73
CA ASN A 112 15.95 2.74 -3.85
C ASN A 112 16.77 1.45 -3.62
N PRO A 113 16.13 0.30 -3.30
CA PRO A 113 16.82 -0.95 -3.00
C PRO A 113 17.47 -1.56 -4.26
N THR A 114 18.40 -2.49 -4.08
CA THR A 114 18.86 -3.39 -5.15
C THR A 114 18.06 -4.68 -5.17
N LEU A 115 17.57 -5.10 -4.02
CA LEU A 115 16.83 -6.35 -3.83
C LEU A 115 15.72 -6.18 -2.79
N ILE A 116 14.57 -6.76 -3.08
CA ILE A 116 13.46 -6.89 -2.13
C ILE A 116 13.20 -8.38 -1.92
N HIS A 117 13.24 -8.84 -0.68
CA HIS A 117 12.86 -10.18 -0.30
C HIS A 117 11.43 -10.20 0.24
N VAL A 118 10.60 -11.09 -0.29
CA VAL A 118 9.25 -11.33 0.19
C VAL A 118 9.12 -12.80 0.59
N LEU A 119 8.80 -13.06 1.85
CA LEU A 119 8.56 -14.40 2.37
C LEU A 119 7.11 -14.51 2.83
N LEU A 120 6.42 -15.52 2.34
CA LEU A 120 5.11 -15.97 2.81
C LEU A 120 5.29 -17.32 3.52
N ARG A 121 5.01 -17.37 4.81
CA ARG A 121 5.15 -18.59 5.61
C ARG A 121 3.82 -19.04 6.18
N TYR A 122 3.41 -20.26 5.83
CA TYR A 122 2.26 -20.96 6.40
C TYR A 122 2.67 -21.72 7.64
N GLU A 123 2.06 -21.40 8.78
CA GLU A 123 2.36 -22.00 10.10
C GLU A 123 1.11 -22.65 10.69
N GLN A 124 1.30 -23.56 11.65
CA GLN A 124 0.15 -24.10 12.39
C GLN A 124 -0.49 -22.98 13.23
N GLY A 125 -1.73 -22.60 12.85
CA GLY A 125 -2.49 -21.55 13.55
C GLY A 125 -2.19 -20.12 13.14
N GLY A 126 -1.45 -19.89 12.05
CA GLY A 126 -1.18 -18.55 11.58
C GLY A 126 -0.47 -18.46 10.24
N ILE A 127 -0.33 -17.26 9.74
CA ILE A 127 0.45 -16.96 8.55
C ILE A 127 1.35 -15.76 8.82
N THR A 128 2.60 -15.88 8.38
CA THR A 128 3.60 -14.82 8.52
C THR A 128 4.03 -14.31 7.15
N VAL A 129 4.05 -12.98 7.00
CA VAL A 129 4.62 -12.30 5.84
C VAL A 129 5.83 -11.50 6.30
N ILE A 130 6.93 -11.59 5.57
CA ILE A 130 8.11 -10.76 5.76
C ILE A 130 8.43 -10.09 4.45
N VAL A 131 8.58 -8.76 4.46
CA VAL A 131 9.09 -7.98 3.35
C VAL A 131 10.33 -7.24 3.83
N GLU A 132 11.46 -7.45 3.16
CA GLU A 132 12.77 -6.90 3.54
C GLU A 132 13.45 -6.30 2.31
N ASP A 133 13.91 -5.06 2.41
CA ASP A 133 14.67 -4.37 1.38
C ASP A 133 16.05 -3.95 1.90
N ASP A 134 17.02 -3.88 1.00
CA ASP A 134 18.39 -3.43 1.24
C ASP A 134 18.60 -1.94 0.91
N GLY A 135 17.54 -1.16 0.94
CA GLY A 135 17.56 0.24 0.54
C GLY A 135 18.08 1.21 1.61
N THR A 136 17.74 2.48 1.45
CA THR A 136 18.25 3.55 2.33
C THR A 136 17.76 3.47 3.77
N GLY A 137 16.66 2.77 4.04
CA GLY A 137 16.02 2.75 5.34
C GLY A 137 15.60 4.14 5.83
N PHE A 138 15.07 4.18 7.05
CA PHE A 138 14.65 5.43 7.72
C PHE A 138 14.68 5.26 9.24
N ASP A 139 14.56 6.38 9.97
CA ASP A 139 14.40 6.37 11.42
C ASP A 139 12.93 6.06 11.79
N VAL A 140 12.70 4.94 12.46
CA VAL A 140 11.35 4.48 12.83
C VAL A 140 10.66 5.43 13.82
N HIS A 141 11.43 6.14 14.65
CA HIS A 141 10.87 7.10 15.62
C HIS A 141 10.14 8.27 14.96
N ILE A 142 10.50 8.61 13.72
CA ILE A 142 9.82 9.65 12.95
C ILE A 142 8.36 9.27 12.64
N LEU A 143 8.02 7.98 12.64
CA LEU A 143 6.64 7.52 12.36
C LEU A 143 5.66 7.85 13.48
N ASP A 144 6.15 7.97 14.72
CA ASP A 144 5.32 8.23 15.90
C ASP A 144 5.14 9.74 16.15
N GLU A 145 6.03 10.58 15.62
CA GLU A 145 6.07 12.03 15.88
C GLU A 145 5.40 12.90 14.79
N ARG A 146 5.04 12.32 13.63
CA ARG A 146 4.49 13.13 12.53
C ARG A 146 3.03 13.52 12.76
N PRO A 147 2.68 14.82 12.57
CA PRO A 147 1.29 15.24 12.49
C PRO A 147 0.58 14.52 11.32
N ARG A 148 -0.70 14.16 11.50
CA ARG A 148 -1.52 13.42 10.53
C ARG A 148 -1.82 14.17 9.22
N ASP A 149 -1.27 15.37 9.04
CA ASP A 149 -1.57 16.25 7.89
C ASP A 149 -0.64 16.10 6.68
N ASP A 150 0.48 15.39 6.82
CA ASP A 150 1.36 15.08 5.67
C ASP A 150 1.02 13.72 5.07
N ASN A 151 0.72 13.70 3.77
CA ASN A 151 0.44 12.50 2.96
C ASN A 151 1.58 11.45 2.98
N SER A 152 2.74 11.78 3.52
CA SER A 152 3.89 10.89 3.71
C SER A 152 3.76 10.13 5.04
N GLY A 153 3.40 8.87 5.01
CA GLY A 153 3.25 8.00 6.17
C GLY A 153 1.89 7.30 6.27
N PHE A 154 0.95 7.68 5.41
CA PHE A 154 -0.39 7.10 5.38
C PHE A 154 -0.36 5.59 5.09
N GLY A 155 0.56 5.13 4.23
CA GLY A 155 0.71 3.72 3.86
C GLY A 155 1.04 2.81 5.05
N MET A 156 1.99 3.21 5.91
CA MET A 156 2.38 2.42 7.07
C MET A 156 1.29 2.39 8.15
N SER A 157 0.61 3.52 8.38
CA SER A 157 -0.54 3.59 9.30
C SER A 157 -1.68 2.69 8.82
N MET A 158 -1.97 2.69 7.52
CA MET A 158 -2.97 1.81 6.92
C MET A 158 -2.59 0.33 7.00
N MET A 159 -1.31 -0.01 6.86
CA MET A 159 -0.86 -1.39 7.07
C MET A 159 -1.07 -1.83 8.52
N LYS A 160 -0.71 -1.00 9.51
CA LYS A 160 -0.95 -1.27 10.93
C LYS A 160 -2.43 -1.50 11.21
N GLU A 161 -3.30 -0.64 10.73
CA GLU A 161 -4.75 -0.74 10.91
C GLU A 161 -5.34 -2.02 10.29
N ARG A 162 -4.95 -2.34 9.06
CA ARG A 162 -5.40 -3.58 8.38
C ARG A 162 -4.99 -4.85 9.13
N VAL A 163 -3.76 -4.89 9.65
CA VAL A 163 -3.28 -6.03 10.43
C VAL A 163 -4.03 -6.15 11.74
N TYR A 164 -4.31 -5.02 12.40
CA TYR A 164 -5.08 -4.99 13.63
C TYR A 164 -6.50 -5.54 13.44
N LEU A 165 -7.18 -5.21 12.33
CA LEU A 165 -8.50 -5.73 11.99
C LEU A 165 -8.53 -7.26 11.83
N LEU A 166 -7.38 -7.88 11.53
CA LEU A 166 -7.21 -9.34 11.48
C LEU A 166 -6.73 -9.94 12.81
N SER A 167 -6.74 -9.17 13.91
CA SER A 167 -6.16 -9.58 15.20
C SER A 167 -4.70 -10.00 15.08
N GLY A 168 -4.00 -9.49 14.08
CA GLY A 168 -2.59 -9.77 13.80
C GLY A 168 -1.66 -8.79 14.49
N SER A 169 -0.37 -8.99 14.28
CA SER A 169 0.70 -8.10 14.72
C SER A 169 1.57 -7.69 13.54
N ILE A 170 2.07 -6.46 13.56
CA ILE A 170 3.02 -5.93 12.60
C ILE A 170 4.21 -5.32 13.33
N GLN A 171 5.40 -5.68 12.90
CA GLN A 171 6.67 -5.11 13.36
C GLN A 171 7.37 -4.48 12.16
N ILE A 172 7.90 -3.27 12.34
CA ILE A 172 8.64 -2.54 11.31
C ILE A 172 9.99 -2.18 11.89
N ASP A 173 11.03 -2.77 11.35
CA ASP A 173 12.42 -2.52 11.69
C ASP A 173 13.08 -1.80 10.52
N SER A 174 13.60 -0.60 10.73
CA SER A 174 14.31 0.15 9.70
C SER A 174 15.50 0.90 10.32
N LYS A 175 16.58 0.96 9.54
CA LYS A 175 17.78 1.69 9.94
C LYS A 175 18.37 2.37 8.71
N ILE A 176 18.72 3.65 8.86
CA ILE A 176 19.34 4.45 7.81
C ILE A 176 20.62 3.75 7.29
N GLY A 177 20.71 3.58 5.98
CA GLY A 177 21.81 2.93 5.28
C GLY A 177 21.83 1.39 5.34
N VAL A 178 20.79 0.76 5.91
CA VAL A 178 20.69 -0.71 6.02
C VAL A 178 19.50 -1.27 5.26
N GLY A 179 18.35 -0.55 5.28
CA GLY A 179 17.09 -0.98 4.67
C GLY A 179 15.95 -1.07 5.65
N THR A 180 14.87 -1.71 5.22
CA THR A 180 13.64 -1.87 6.01
C THR A 180 13.19 -3.32 6.01
N LYS A 181 12.70 -3.78 7.16
CA LYS A 181 12.09 -5.09 7.35
C LYS A 181 10.73 -4.94 7.99
N ILE A 182 9.71 -5.47 7.32
CA ILE A 182 8.31 -5.50 7.79
C ILE A 182 7.94 -6.95 8.05
N ILE A 183 7.49 -7.25 9.26
CA ILE A 183 7.04 -8.59 9.67
C ILE A 183 5.58 -8.49 10.08
N VAL A 184 4.72 -9.24 9.41
CA VAL A 184 3.28 -9.33 9.70
C VAL A 184 2.94 -10.75 10.09
N LYS A 185 2.26 -10.91 11.22
CA LYS A 185 1.77 -12.21 11.70
C LYS A 185 0.26 -12.12 11.89
N VAL A 186 -0.48 -13.00 11.24
CA VAL A 186 -1.94 -13.09 11.36
C VAL A 186 -2.31 -14.45 11.92
N PRO A 187 -2.97 -14.51 13.09
CA PRO A 187 -3.46 -15.76 13.65
C PRO A 187 -4.61 -16.29 12.80
N ILE A 188 -4.64 -17.61 12.58
CA ILE A 188 -5.74 -18.27 11.89
C ILE A 188 -6.39 -19.21 12.89
N SER A 189 -7.55 -18.77 13.40
CA SER A 189 -8.37 -19.62 14.25
C SER A 189 -9.08 -20.68 13.40
N ASN A 190 -8.80 -21.95 13.67
CA ASN A 190 -9.55 -23.09 13.11
C ASN A 190 -10.93 -23.24 13.77
N LYS A 191 -11.40 -22.26 14.55
CA LYS A 191 -12.77 -22.28 15.05
C LYS A 191 -13.70 -21.84 13.93
N GLU A 192 -14.32 -22.81 13.26
CA GLU A 192 -15.61 -22.64 12.64
C GLU A 192 -16.59 -22.22 13.76
N GLU A 193 -16.83 -20.92 13.87
CA GLU A 193 -18.04 -20.45 14.54
C GLU A 193 -19.14 -20.53 13.49
N PHE A 194 -20.05 -21.49 13.73
CA PHE A 194 -21.33 -21.71 13.08
C PHE A 194 -22.22 -20.47 13.15
#